data_f0c83e4c01a167a5cf70d785f0919ed5
#
_entry.id   f0c83e4c01a167a5cf70d785f0919ed5
#
_cell.length_a   1.000
_cell.length_b   1.000
_cell.length_c   1.000
_cell.angle_alpha   90.00
_cell.angle_beta   90.00
_cell.angle_gamma   90.00
#
_symmetry.space_group_name_H-M   'P 1'
#
loop_
_entity.id
_entity.type
_entity.pdbx_description
1 polymer ?
#
loop_
_entity_poly.entity_id
_entity_poly.type
_entity_poly.pdbx_seq_one_letter_code
_entity_poly.pdbx_strand_id
1 'polypeptide(L)'
;MNNQGSIRPFHGRLDFAPFVGVLFLMLPLLLFHTSMVFKPGIEVDITLPESSQHTGVNDPSLAVAVDANGILYFRGLILRDELISLSVSEEEENLPIAELLVNRRPNLDHNIVRRSVEQGRVRVNGRMARLDDQLKAGQQVELELPSTELLRPQIVQAIEQGGKEPKEISLLIQADKAVQHGAIVRLCAVAGEIGVGRVLLASRPPDFS
;
A
#
# COMPACT_ATOMS: atom_id res chain seq x y z
N MET A 1 -3.66 -48.61 75.23
CA MET A 1 -4.55 -48.52 74.07
C MET A 1 -3.78 -47.70 73.02
N ASN A 2 -3.11 -48.39 72.07
CA ASN A 2 -2.30 -47.77 71.02
C ASN A 2 -3.15 -47.67 69.73
N ASN A 3 -3.57 -46.48 69.38
CA ASN A 3 -4.35 -46.24 68.19
C ASN A 3 -3.36 -45.81 67.07
N GLN A 4 -2.77 -46.79 66.33
CA GLN A 4 -1.97 -46.55 65.17
C GLN A 4 -2.93 -46.24 64.00
N GLY A 5 -3.09 -44.95 63.67
CA GLY A 5 -3.77 -44.51 62.46
C GLY A 5 -2.96 -44.91 61.19
N SER A 6 -3.49 -45.90 60.48
CA SER A 6 -2.95 -46.34 59.20
C SER A 6 -3.13 -45.22 58.17
N ILE A 7 -2.03 -44.55 57.82
CA ILE A 7 -1.97 -43.61 56.70
C ILE A 7 -1.99 -44.46 55.43
N ARG A 8 -3.08 -44.45 54.70
CA ARG A 8 -3.15 -45.07 53.37
C ARG A 8 -2.42 -44.18 52.36
N PRO A 9 -1.40 -44.67 51.68
CA PRO A 9 -0.76 -43.88 50.62
C PRO A 9 -1.77 -43.68 49.49
N PHE A 10 -1.98 -42.41 49.12
CA PHE A 10 -2.83 -42.02 48.00
C PHE A 10 -2.07 -42.32 46.70
N HIS A 11 -2.42 -43.42 46.03
CA HIS A 11 -1.93 -43.75 44.69
C HIS A 11 -2.82 -43.04 43.66
N GLY A 12 -2.76 -41.72 43.64
CA GLY A 12 -3.37 -40.95 42.59
C GLY A 12 -2.67 -41.20 41.25
N ARG A 13 -3.32 -41.90 40.34
CA ARG A 13 -2.90 -41.89 38.94
C ARG A 13 -3.15 -40.49 38.43
N LEU A 14 -2.07 -39.78 38.03
CA LEU A 14 -2.22 -38.51 37.33
C LEU A 14 -2.94 -38.81 36.01
N ASP A 15 -4.17 -38.36 35.89
CA ASP A 15 -4.90 -38.42 34.62
C ASP A 15 -4.47 -37.23 33.75
N PHE A 16 -3.74 -37.51 32.71
CA PHE A 16 -3.26 -36.50 31.75
C PHE A 16 -4.30 -36.14 30.70
N ALA A 17 -5.44 -36.86 30.64
CA ALA A 17 -6.47 -36.64 29.62
C ALA A 17 -6.99 -35.19 29.59
N PRO A 18 -7.29 -34.52 30.72
CA PRO A 18 -7.73 -33.12 30.67
C PRO A 18 -6.67 -32.16 30.18
N PHE A 19 -5.36 -32.45 30.45
CA PHE A 19 -4.25 -31.61 29.94
C PHE A 19 -4.07 -31.73 28.43
N VAL A 20 -4.25 -32.92 27.88
CA VAL A 20 -4.21 -33.16 26.44
C VAL A 20 -5.36 -32.40 25.75
N GLY A 21 -6.57 -32.40 26.34
CA GLY A 21 -7.71 -31.62 25.82
C GLY A 21 -7.43 -30.11 25.77
N VAL A 22 -6.86 -29.56 26.87
CA VAL A 22 -6.48 -28.14 26.91
C VAL A 22 -5.39 -27.81 25.92
N LEU A 23 -4.40 -28.70 25.78
CA LEU A 23 -3.32 -28.50 24.78
C LEU A 23 -3.86 -28.48 23.34
N PHE A 24 -4.81 -29.38 23.03
CA PHE A 24 -5.48 -29.43 21.72
C PHE A 24 -6.34 -28.20 21.43
N LEU A 25 -6.96 -27.60 22.47
CA LEU A 25 -7.69 -26.33 22.33
C LEU A 25 -6.74 -25.12 22.20
N MET A 26 -5.58 -25.16 22.85
CA MET A 26 -4.58 -24.11 22.76
C MET A 26 -3.89 -24.04 21.39
N LEU A 27 -3.73 -25.18 20.70
CA LEU A 27 -3.10 -25.24 19.38
C LEU A 27 -3.80 -24.36 18.32
N PRO A 28 -5.13 -24.49 18.08
CA PRO A 28 -5.82 -23.60 17.14
C PRO A 28 -5.84 -22.14 17.65
N LEU A 29 -5.93 -21.92 18.95
CA LEU A 29 -5.88 -20.56 19.52
C LEU A 29 -4.52 -19.91 19.28
N LEU A 30 -3.42 -20.63 19.42
CA LEU A 30 -2.07 -20.17 19.06
C LEU A 30 -1.94 -19.93 17.56
N LEU A 31 -2.51 -20.80 16.71
CA LEU A 31 -2.54 -20.62 15.26
C LEU A 31 -3.34 -19.38 14.85
N PHE A 32 -4.43 -19.06 15.56
CA PHE A 32 -5.16 -17.79 15.32
C PHE A 32 -4.44 -16.56 15.87
N HIS A 33 -3.65 -16.69 16.95
CA HIS A 33 -2.85 -15.60 17.53
C HIS A 33 -1.54 -15.35 16.77
N THR A 34 -0.89 -16.38 16.26
CA THR A 34 0.11 -16.23 15.23
C THR A 34 -0.64 -15.90 13.95
N SER A 35 -1.09 -14.67 13.81
CA SER A 35 -1.59 -14.14 12.55
C SER A 35 -0.40 -14.02 11.58
N MET A 36 0.14 -15.14 11.17
CA MET A 36 0.63 -15.28 9.82
C MET A 36 -0.59 -15.15 8.92
N VAL A 37 -1.12 -13.93 8.83
CA VAL A 37 -1.93 -13.54 7.71
C VAL A 37 -0.98 -13.61 6.53
N PHE A 38 -0.88 -14.78 5.93
CA PHE A 38 -0.48 -14.92 4.55
C PHE A 38 -1.49 -14.09 3.77
N LYS A 39 -1.20 -12.81 3.62
CA LYS A 39 -1.81 -12.05 2.55
C LYS A 39 -1.24 -12.69 1.30
N PRO A 40 -2.05 -13.40 0.50
CA PRO A 40 -1.55 -13.90 -0.77
C PRO A 40 -1.04 -12.68 -1.52
N GLY A 41 0.28 -12.61 -1.71
CA GLY A 41 0.88 -11.59 -2.54
C GLY A 41 0.32 -11.77 -3.95
N ILE A 42 0.05 -10.68 -4.64
CA ILE A 42 -0.27 -10.75 -6.07
C ILE A 42 1.03 -11.20 -6.74
N GLU A 43 0.98 -12.34 -7.43
CA GLU A 43 2.10 -12.81 -8.22
C GLU A 43 2.24 -11.88 -9.44
N VAL A 44 3.34 -11.14 -9.47
CA VAL A 44 3.66 -10.21 -10.55
C VAL A 44 4.91 -10.72 -11.23
N ASP A 45 4.81 -11.04 -12.50
CA ASP A 45 5.97 -11.42 -13.30
C ASP A 45 6.76 -10.16 -13.66
N ILE A 46 7.88 -9.95 -12.97
CA ILE A 46 8.77 -8.80 -13.15
C ILE A 46 10.14 -9.29 -13.52
N THR A 47 10.63 -8.89 -14.69
CA THR A 47 12.00 -9.08 -15.10
C THR A 47 12.84 -7.89 -14.63
N LEU A 48 13.66 -8.08 -13.59
CA LEU A 48 14.50 -7.03 -13.05
C LEU A 48 15.65 -6.66 -13.99
N PRO A 49 16.06 -5.39 -14.06
CA PRO A 49 17.26 -4.97 -14.77
C PRO A 49 18.52 -5.56 -14.10
N GLU A 50 19.53 -5.86 -14.90
CA GLU A 50 20.80 -6.37 -14.40
C GLU A 50 21.68 -5.24 -13.84
N SER A 51 22.36 -5.51 -12.73
CA SER A 51 23.34 -4.59 -12.12
C SER A 51 24.46 -5.35 -11.43
N SER A 52 25.66 -4.89 -11.65
CA SER A 52 26.86 -5.41 -10.97
C SER A 52 27.04 -4.88 -9.54
N GLN A 53 26.26 -3.87 -9.14
CA GLN A 53 26.37 -3.30 -7.79
C GLN A 53 25.37 -3.96 -6.85
N HIS A 54 25.90 -4.65 -5.85
CA HIS A 54 25.14 -5.24 -4.75
C HIS A 54 25.20 -4.32 -3.54
N THR A 55 24.24 -3.43 -3.39
CA THR A 55 23.99 -2.78 -2.11
C THR A 55 23.03 -3.68 -1.33
N GLY A 56 23.61 -4.56 -0.51
CA GLY A 56 22.82 -5.43 0.37
C GLY A 56 22.07 -4.61 1.41
N VAL A 57 20.80 -4.33 1.17
CA VAL A 57 19.87 -3.89 2.21
C VAL A 57 19.05 -5.11 2.60
N ASN A 58 19.33 -5.61 3.79
CA ASN A 58 18.80 -6.89 4.24
C ASN A 58 17.31 -6.88 4.57
N ASP A 59 16.66 -5.68 4.68
CA ASP A 59 15.24 -5.60 5.03
C ASP A 59 14.65 -4.24 4.62
N PRO A 60 14.07 -4.12 3.42
CA PRO A 60 13.36 -2.91 3.04
C PRO A 60 12.07 -2.79 3.87
N SER A 61 11.81 -1.60 4.40
CA SER A 61 10.61 -1.35 5.21
C SER A 61 9.32 -1.43 4.39
N LEU A 62 9.39 -0.98 3.14
CA LEU A 62 8.27 -0.98 2.17
C LEU A 62 8.79 -1.39 0.79
N ALA A 63 7.94 -2.03 -0.01
CA ALA A 63 8.25 -2.39 -1.38
C ALA A 63 7.11 -1.99 -2.33
N VAL A 64 7.48 -1.44 -3.48
CA VAL A 64 6.60 -1.13 -4.61
C VAL A 64 7.11 -1.88 -5.82
N ALA A 65 6.24 -2.60 -6.51
CA ALA A 65 6.57 -3.25 -7.76
C ALA A 65 5.92 -2.50 -8.94
N VAL A 66 6.62 -2.44 -10.07
CA VAL A 66 6.17 -1.81 -11.31
C VAL A 66 6.33 -2.81 -12.44
N ASP A 67 5.25 -3.16 -13.10
CA ASP A 67 5.30 -4.06 -14.26
C ASP A 67 5.71 -3.31 -15.55
N ALA A 68 5.90 -4.08 -16.62
CA ALA A 68 6.25 -3.56 -17.95
C ALA A 68 5.24 -2.54 -18.50
N ASN A 69 3.98 -2.59 -18.05
CA ASN A 69 2.90 -1.70 -18.46
C ASN A 69 2.79 -0.43 -17.58
N GLY A 70 3.66 -0.29 -16.57
CA GLY A 70 3.64 0.82 -15.64
C GLY A 70 2.59 0.71 -14.54
N ILE A 71 2.00 -0.47 -14.36
CA ILE A 71 1.06 -0.74 -13.27
C ILE A 71 1.84 -0.87 -11.96
N LEU A 72 1.40 -0.17 -10.91
CA LEU A 72 2.02 -0.20 -9.60
C LEU A 72 1.34 -1.23 -8.70
N TYR A 73 2.14 -1.99 -7.98
CA TYR A 73 1.69 -2.96 -6.99
C TYR A 73 2.25 -2.60 -5.63
N PHE A 74 1.37 -2.38 -4.67
CA PHE A 74 1.76 -2.00 -3.32
C PHE A 74 0.86 -2.68 -2.29
N ARG A 75 1.41 -3.51 -1.41
CA ARG A 75 0.69 -4.20 -0.30
C ARG A 75 -0.60 -4.89 -0.75
N GLY A 76 -0.60 -5.50 -1.93
CA GLY A 76 -1.78 -6.18 -2.49
C GLY A 76 -2.76 -5.26 -3.22
N LEU A 77 -2.46 -3.97 -3.35
CA LEU A 77 -3.21 -3.03 -4.17
C LEU A 77 -2.62 -2.97 -5.58
N ILE A 78 -3.49 -2.87 -6.58
CA ILE A 78 -3.13 -2.63 -7.98
C ILE A 78 -3.54 -1.20 -8.30
N LEU A 79 -2.56 -0.36 -8.62
CA LEU A 79 -2.76 1.05 -8.94
C LEU A 79 -2.42 1.29 -10.41
N ARG A 80 -3.37 1.85 -11.13
CA ARG A 80 -3.25 2.18 -12.55
C ARG A 80 -3.51 3.67 -12.74
N ASP A 81 -3.00 4.21 -13.81
CA ASP A 81 -3.40 5.54 -14.24
C ASP A 81 -4.89 5.52 -14.60
N GLU A 82 -5.66 6.44 -14.05
CA GLU A 82 -7.10 6.56 -14.29
C GLU A 82 -7.40 7.87 -15.01
N LEU A 83 -8.27 7.80 -16.02
CA LEU A 83 -8.92 8.95 -16.61
C LEU A 83 -10.37 8.97 -16.12
N ILE A 84 -10.70 9.96 -15.30
CA ILE A 84 -12.04 10.15 -14.76
C ILE A 84 -12.74 11.22 -15.58
N SER A 85 -13.87 10.88 -16.17
CA SER A 85 -14.72 11.83 -16.91
C SER A 85 -16.07 11.94 -16.21
N LEU A 86 -16.45 13.15 -15.82
CA LEU A 86 -17.70 13.46 -15.12
C LEU A 86 -18.45 14.55 -15.87
N SER A 87 -19.78 14.43 -15.93
CA SER A 87 -20.66 15.50 -16.37
C SER A 87 -21.26 16.21 -15.14
N VAL A 88 -21.24 17.53 -15.15
CA VAL A 88 -21.81 18.37 -14.10
C VAL A 88 -23.33 18.34 -14.21
N SER A 89 -24.05 17.99 -13.14
CA SER A 89 -25.50 18.03 -13.07
C SER A 89 -26.00 19.43 -12.72
N GLU A 90 -27.31 19.67 -12.87
CA GLU A 90 -27.96 20.95 -12.49
C GLU A 90 -27.83 21.24 -10.99
N GLU A 91 -27.83 20.19 -10.15
CA GLU A 91 -27.67 20.29 -8.69
C GLU A 91 -26.23 20.67 -8.27
N GLU A 92 -25.27 20.43 -9.15
CA GLU A 92 -23.83 20.68 -8.92
C GLU A 92 -23.38 21.99 -9.58
N GLU A 93 -24.31 22.76 -10.15
CA GLU A 93 -23.99 24.07 -10.73
C GLU A 93 -23.43 25.02 -9.67
N ASN A 94 -22.38 25.75 -10.03
CA ASN A 94 -21.64 26.66 -9.17
C ASN A 94 -20.84 26.01 -8.03
N LEU A 95 -20.74 24.67 -7.97
CA LEU A 95 -19.81 24.02 -7.05
C LEU A 95 -18.35 24.24 -7.51
N PRO A 96 -17.42 24.44 -6.57
CA PRO A 96 -16.01 24.40 -6.87
C PRO A 96 -15.60 23.03 -7.41
N ILE A 97 -14.65 23.01 -8.34
CA ILE A 97 -14.19 21.78 -8.99
C ILE A 97 -13.69 20.74 -7.97
N ALA A 98 -13.04 21.20 -6.90
CA ALA A 98 -12.52 20.32 -5.86
C ALA A 98 -13.64 19.60 -5.11
N GLU A 99 -14.72 20.30 -4.79
CA GLU A 99 -15.87 19.73 -4.10
C GLU A 99 -16.60 18.73 -4.99
N LEU A 100 -16.79 19.05 -6.27
CA LEU A 100 -17.42 18.13 -7.23
C LEU A 100 -16.64 16.80 -7.27
N LEU A 101 -15.33 16.87 -7.47
CA LEU A 101 -14.48 15.68 -7.62
C LEU A 101 -14.46 14.82 -6.35
N VAL A 102 -14.37 15.44 -5.17
CA VAL A 102 -14.38 14.72 -3.89
C VAL A 102 -15.77 14.11 -3.61
N ASN A 103 -16.86 14.84 -3.88
CA ASN A 103 -18.21 14.32 -3.67
C ASN A 103 -18.53 13.11 -4.56
N ARG A 104 -18.09 13.16 -5.82
CA ARG A 104 -18.29 12.06 -6.79
C ARG A 104 -17.33 10.90 -6.61
N ARG A 105 -16.18 11.15 -5.99
CA ARG A 105 -15.11 10.17 -5.75
C ARG A 105 -14.56 10.32 -4.32
N PRO A 106 -15.21 9.70 -3.32
CA PRO A 106 -14.81 9.80 -1.91
C PRO A 106 -13.38 9.31 -1.62
N ASN A 107 -12.79 8.56 -2.54
CA ASN A 107 -11.40 8.09 -2.45
C ASN A 107 -10.36 9.17 -2.80
N LEU A 108 -10.82 10.31 -3.36
CA LEU A 108 -9.95 11.44 -3.68
C LEU A 108 -9.93 12.42 -2.51
N ASP A 109 -8.73 12.65 -1.97
CA ASP A 109 -8.49 13.70 -1.00
C ASP A 109 -8.42 15.07 -1.72
N HIS A 110 -8.88 16.13 -1.05
CA HIS A 110 -8.76 17.52 -1.51
C HIS A 110 -7.33 17.90 -1.92
N ASN A 111 -6.32 17.35 -1.24
CA ASN A 111 -4.92 17.60 -1.58
C ASN A 111 -4.51 16.97 -2.92
N ILE A 112 -5.06 15.81 -3.27
CA ILE A 112 -4.84 15.15 -4.56
C ILE A 112 -5.47 15.99 -5.67
N VAL A 113 -6.71 16.43 -5.47
CA VAL A 113 -7.42 17.25 -6.44
C VAL A 113 -6.72 18.57 -6.67
N ARG A 114 -6.33 19.27 -5.59
CA ARG A 114 -5.61 20.55 -5.68
C ARG A 114 -4.31 20.39 -6.48
N ARG A 115 -3.48 19.40 -6.17
CA ARG A 115 -2.25 19.13 -6.92
C ARG A 115 -2.54 18.78 -8.38
N SER A 116 -3.57 18.02 -8.65
CA SER A 116 -3.96 17.66 -10.01
C SER A 116 -4.35 18.89 -10.83
N VAL A 117 -5.04 19.85 -10.22
CA VAL A 117 -5.36 21.15 -10.86
C VAL A 117 -4.10 21.98 -11.10
N GLU A 118 -3.24 22.12 -10.07
CA GLU A 118 -1.97 22.85 -10.15
C GLU A 118 -1.03 22.28 -11.24
N GLN A 119 -1.09 20.96 -11.45
CA GLN A 119 -0.31 20.26 -12.48
C GLN A 119 -1.00 20.22 -13.86
N GLY A 120 -2.17 20.88 -14.01
CA GLY A 120 -2.89 20.94 -15.26
C GLY A 120 -3.51 19.61 -15.72
N ARG A 121 -3.74 18.67 -14.79
CA ARG A 121 -4.34 17.35 -15.07
C ARG A 121 -5.86 17.35 -15.00
N VAL A 122 -6.46 18.47 -14.61
CA VAL A 122 -7.93 18.66 -14.60
C VAL A 122 -8.30 19.55 -15.78
N ARG A 123 -9.28 19.11 -16.55
CA ARG A 123 -9.81 19.86 -17.68
C ARG A 123 -11.31 20.01 -17.59
N VAL A 124 -11.82 21.17 -17.97
CA VAL A 124 -13.26 21.43 -18.11
C VAL A 124 -13.53 21.75 -19.58
N ASN A 125 -14.32 20.92 -20.24
CA ASN A 125 -14.59 21.01 -21.69
C ASN A 125 -13.27 21.12 -22.51
N GLY A 126 -12.24 20.33 -22.14
CA GLY A 126 -10.92 20.31 -22.79
C GLY A 126 -9.99 21.45 -22.42
N ARG A 127 -10.40 22.44 -21.62
CA ARG A 127 -9.55 23.54 -21.13
C ARG A 127 -9.00 23.23 -19.75
N MET A 128 -7.76 23.59 -19.47
CA MET A 128 -7.18 23.46 -18.12
C MET A 128 -8.03 24.21 -17.10
N ALA A 129 -8.38 23.52 -16.05
CA ALA A 129 -9.19 24.05 -14.95
C ALA A 129 -8.34 24.81 -13.93
N ARG A 130 -8.99 25.74 -13.24
CA ARG A 130 -8.44 26.43 -12.05
C ARG A 130 -9.24 26.01 -10.83
N LEU A 131 -8.65 26.12 -9.64
CA LEU A 131 -9.28 25.72 -8.39
C LEU A 131 -10.56 26.53 -8.08
N ASP A 132 -10.60 27.76 -8.52
CA ASP A 132 -11.69 28.73 -8.33
C ASP A 132 -12.71 28.75 -9.49
N ASP A 133 -12.54 27.90 -10.50
CA ASP A 133 -13.49 27.80 -11.60
C ASP A 133 -14.85 27.31 -11.07
N GLN A 134 -15.90 28.07 -11.35
CA GLN A 134 -17.28 27.68 -11.09
C GLN A 134 -17.81 26.86 -12.24
N LEU A 135 -18.31 25.71 -11.92
CA LEU A 135 -18.83 24.76 -12.90
C LEU A 135 -20.26 25.12 -13.30
N LYS A 136 -20.62 24.87 -14.57
CA LYS A 136 -21.98 25.03 -15.10
C LYS A 136 -22.55 23.66 -15.44
N ALA A 137 -23.84 23.52 -15.31
CA ALA A 137 -24.56 22.33 -15.72
C ALA A 137 -24.22 21.93 -17.16
N GLY A 138 -24.04 20.66 -17.43
CA GLY A 138 -23.69 20.10 -18.73
C GLY A 138 -22.20 20.17 -19.12
N GLN A 139 -21.34 20.79 -18.32
CA GLN A 139 -19.90 20.77 -18.57
C GLN A 139 -19.31 19.38 -18.30
N GLN A 140 -18.29 19.02 -19.08
CA GLN A 140 -17.48 17.81 -18.84
C GLN A 140 -16.22 18.17 -18.08
N VAL A 141 -15.99 17.46 -16.98
CA VAL A 141 -14.78 17.55 -16.18
C VAL A 141 -14.00 16.26 -16.37
N GLU A 142 -12.76 16.39 -16.81
CA GLU A 142 -11.81 15.28 -16.99
C GLU A 142 -10.66 15.45 -16.00
N LEU A 143 -10.32 14.37 -15.29
CA LEU A 143 -9.20 14.30 -14.37
C LEU A 143 -8.30 13.13 -14.76
N GLU A 144 -7.06 13.43 -15.12
CA GLU A 144 -5.99 12.45 -15.26
C GLU A 144 -5.37 12.19 -13.89
N LEU A 145 -5.55 10.99 -13.36
CA LEU A 145 -5.03 10.60 -12.06
C LEU A 145 -3.95 9.53 -12.22
N PRO A 146 -2.68 9.90 -12.16
CA PRO A 146 -1.59 8.93 -12.21
C PRO A 146 -1.60 7.98 -11.02
N SER A 147 -1.21 6.74 -11.25
CA SER A 147 -1.05 5.71 -10.23
C SER A 147 -0.12 6.14 -9.08
N THR A 148 0.87 6.98 -9.37
CA THR A 148 1.79 7.55 -8.36
C THR A 148 1.10 8.46 -7.35
N GLU A 149 0.06 9.19 -7.77
CA GLU A 149 -0.75 10.01 -6.84
C GLU A 149 -1.65 9.13 -5.95
N LEU A 150 -2.13 8.01 -6.48
CA LEU A 150 -2.88 7.01 -5.70
C LEU A 150 -1.97 6.27 -4.72
N LEU A 151 -0.70 6.08 -5.07
CA LEU A 151 0.29 5.41 -4.22
C LEU A 151 0.67 6.26 -2.99
N ARG A 152 0.74 7.59 -3.13
CA ARG A 152 1.18 8.50 -2.07
C ARG A 152 0.46 8.29 -0.74
N PRO A 153 -0.87 8.36 -0.64
CA PRO A 153 -1.59 8.16 0.62
C PRO A 153 -1.38 6.75 1.18
N GLN A 154 -1.18 5.75 0.32
CA GLN A 154 -0.93 4.37 0.74
C GLN A 154 0.43 4.21 1.42
N ILE A 155 1.46 4.89 0.90
CA ILE A 155 2.79 4.91 1.54
C ILE A 155 2.71 5.64 2.90
N VAL A 156 2.08 6.82 2.95
CA VAL A 156 1.93 7.59 4.20
C VAL A 156 1.22 6.74 5.26
N GLN A 157 0.09 6.13 4.91
CA GLN A 157 -0.66 5.24 5.80
C GLN A 157 0.20 4.05 6.28
N ALA A 158 1.00 3.47 5.38
CA ALA A 158 1.86 2.35 5.74
C ALA A 158 2.97 2.76 6.72
N ILE A 159 3.50 3.97 6.59
CA ILE A 159 4.49 4.54 7.51
C ILE A 159 3.86 4.78 8.89
N GLU A 160 2.69 5.40 8.94
CA GLU A 160 1.95 5.65 10.18
C GLU A 160 1.62 4.35 10.92
N GLN A 161 1.15 3.33 10.20
CA GLN A 161 0.89 2.00 10.76
C GLN A 161 2.15 1.31 11.29
N GLY A 162 3.30 1.57 10.68
CA GLY A 162 4.59 1.02 11.09
C GLY A 162 5.20 1.70 12.32
N GLY A 163 4.68 2.86 12.75
CA GLY A 163 5.16 3.61 13.92
C GLY A 163 6.60 4.10 13.80
N LYS A 164 7.13 4.21 12.58
CA LYS A 164 8.49 4.69 12.29
C LYS A 164 8.43 6.09 11.69
N GLU A 165 9.49 6.87 11.89
CA GLU A 165 9.61 8.14 11.18
C GLU A 165 9.88 7.90 9.68
N PRO A 166 9.38 8.76 8.77
CA PRO A 166 9.61 8.62 7.32
C PRO A 166 11.09 8.48 6.94
N LYS A 167 11.97 9.17 7.66
CA LYS A 167 13.43 9.14 7.46
C LYS A 167 14.09 7.80 7.76
N GLU A 168 13.45 6.98 8.58
CA GLU A 168 13.93 5.63 8.93
C GLU A 168 13.46 4.57 7.94
N ILE A 169 12.53 4.93 7.05
CA ILE A 169 11.93 4.03 6.08
C ILE A 169 12.85 3.88 4.87
N SER A 170 13.02 2.64 4.43
CA SER A 170 13.61 2.29 3.15
C SER A 170 12.52 1.77 2.21
N LEU A 171 12.35 2.41 1.06
CA LEU A 171 11.43 2.01 0.01
C LEU A 171 12.18 1.27 -1.09
N LEU A 172 11.85 0.01 -1.30
CA LEU A 172 12.37 -0.80 -2.40
C LEU A 172 11.45 -0.65 -3.62
N ILE A 173 12.00 -0.20 -4.73
CA ILE A 173 11.30 -0.17 -6.02
C ILE A 173 11.78 -1.37 -6.84
N GLN A 174 10.87 -2.27 -7.15
CA GLN A 174 11.09 -3.40 -8.05
C GLN A 174 10.45 -3.06 -9.39
N ALA A 175 11.26 -2.64 -10.34
CA ALA A 175 10.78 -2.23 -11.66
C ALA A 175 11.18 -3.27 -12.72
N ASP A 176 10.24 -3.61 -13.60
CA ASP A 176 10.55 -4.39 -14.80
C ASP A 176 11.54 -3.64 -15.68
N LYS A 177 12.42 -4.36 -16.40
CA LYS A 177 13.41 -3.77 -17.31
C LYS A 177 12.82 -2.93 -18.44
N ALA A 178 11.57 -3.20 -18.80
CA ALA A 178 10.85 -2.48 -19.84
C ALA A 178 10.19 -1.19 -19.33
N VAL A 179 10.20 -0.94 -18.01
CA VAL A 179 9.61 0.26 -17.41
C VAL A 179 10.36 1.50 -17.89
N GLN A 180 9.62 2.49 -18.34
CA GLN A 180 10.20 3.76 -18.73
C GLN A 180 10.89 4.44 -17.54
N HIS A 181 12.12 4.92 -17.74
CA HIS A 181 12.90 5.63 -16.73
C HIS A 181 12.11 6.75 -16.02
N GLY A 182 11.28 7.47 -16.78
CA GLY A 182 10.41 8.53 -16.22
C GLY A 182 9.43 8.06 -15.16
N ALA A 183 8.95 6.80 -15.19
CA ALA A 183 8.08 6.26 -14.15
C ALA A 183 8.86 6.05 -12.84
N ILE A 184 10.09 5.54 -12.93
CA ILE A 184 10.97 5.35 -11.77
C ILE A 184 11.31 6.70 -11.13
N VAL A 185 11.63 7.70 -11.95
CA VAL A 185 11.93 9.06 -11.46
C VAL A 185 10.73 9.66 -10.72
N ARG A 186 9.51 9.49 -11.24
CA ARG A 186 8.29 9.94 -10.55
C ARG A 186 8.09 9.25 -9.22
N LEU A 187 8.34 7.94 -9.13
CA LEU A 187 8.26 7.20 -7.86
C LEU A 187 9.31 7.70 -6.84
N CYS A 188 10.53 7.93 -7.29
CA CYS A 188 11.56 8.51 -6.44
C CYS A 188 11.18 9.92 -5.94
N ALA A 189 10.57 10.74 -6.82
CA ALA A 189 10.08 12.07 -6.43
C ALA A 189 8.98 11.98 -5.37
N VAL A 190 7.99 11.10 -5.55
CA VAL A 190 6.93 10.85 -4.56
C VAL A 190 7.51 10.40 -3.21
N ALA A 191 8.47 9.48 -3.22
CA ALA A 191 9.15 9.03 -2.01
C ALA A 191 9.91 10.18 -1.31
N GLY A 192 10.61 11.01 -2.08
CA GLY A 192 11.32 12.18 -1.58
C GLY A 192 10.38 13.22 -0.96
N GLU A 193 9.23 13.49 -1.58
CA GLU A 193 8.23 14.43 -1.05
C GLU A 193 7.55 13.92 0.24
N ILE A 194 7.42 12.60 0.40
CA ILE A 194 6.93 11.98 1.65
C ILE A 194 8.02 12.05 2.74
N GLY A 195 9.28 12.22 2.36
CA GLY A 195 10.42 12.24 3.29
C GLY A 195 10.99 10.87 3.61
N VAL A 196 10.78 9.87 2.72
CA VAL A 196 11.38 8.54 2.85
C VAL A 196 12.90 8.65 2.86
N GLY A 197 13.54 8.02 3.86
CA GLY A 197 14.99 8.17 4.09
C GLY A 197 15.87 7.54 3.03
N ARG A 198 15.43 6.42 2.43
CA ARG A 198 16.18 5.71 1.39
C ARG A 198 15.24 5.16 0.33
N VAL A 199 15.61 5.33 -0.93
CA VAL A 199 14.96 4.65 -2.06
C VAL A 199 15.98 3.68 -2.66
N LEU A 200 15.57 2.44 -2.78
CA LEU A 200 16.38 1.34 -3.28
C LEU A 200 15.77 0.83 -4.57
N LEU A 201 16.59 0.60 -5.57
CA LEU A 201 16.15 0.00 -6.82
C LEU A 201 16.60 -1.47 -6.85
N ALA A 202 15.64 -2.38 -7.01
CA ALA A 202 15.97 -3.79 -7.16
C ALA A 202 16.59 -4.02 -8.54
N SER A 203 17.70 -4.74 -8.56
CA SER A 203 18.36 -5.19 -9.77
C SER A 203 18.76 -6.66 -9.63
N ARG A 204 18.81 -7.37 -10.76
CA ARG A 204 19.33 -8.73 -10.83
C ARG A 204 20.84 -8.70 -11.03
N PRO A 205 21.64 -9.59 -10.38
CA PRO A 205 23.05 -9.74 -10.75
C PRO A 205 23.16 -10.20 -12.19
N PRO A 206 24.20 -9.75 -12.92
CA PRO A 206 24.46 -10.24 -14.27
C PRO A 206 24.67 -11.75 -14.22
N ASP A 207 24.03 -12.47 -15.15
CA ASP A 207 24.29 -13.90 -15.31
C ASP A 207 25.73 -14.07 -15.79
N PHE A 208 26.59 -14.60 -14.94
CA PHE A 208 27.92 -15.06 -15.32
C PHE A 208 27.75 -16.36 -16.12
N SER A 209 27.69 -16.24 -17.44
CA SER A 209 27.79 -17.35 -18.39
C SER A 209 29.26 -17.65 -18.72
#